data_482a3ce7e929dd6594145e74323baf7b
#
_entry.id   482a3ce7e929dd6594145e74323baf7b
#
_cell.length_a   1.000
_cell.length_b   1.000
_cell.length_c   1.000
_cell.angle_alpha   90.00
_cell.angle_beta   90.00
_cell.angle_gamma   90.00
#
_symmetry.space_group_name_H-M   'P 1'
#
loop_
_entity.id
_entity.type
_entity.pdbx_description
1 polymer ?
#
loop_
_entity_poly.entity_id
_entity_poly.type
_entity_poly.pdbx_seq_one_letter_code
_entity_poly.pdbx_strand_id
1 'polypeptide(L)'
;GRVKTLHPKIFGGILARRDNTGDQEQMKEYDIPAIDLVIVDLYPFEQTVASGASEQDIIEKIDIGGISLIRAGAKNFKDVVIVPSKAEYPLLLDILNKKGAKTDIEDRKMFAEHAFGVSSHYDTAIHNWFAKK
;
A
#
# COMPACT_ATOMS: atom_id res chain seq x y z
N GLY A 1 -0.95 -4.65 -19.82
CA GLY A 1 -2.30 -4.20 -19.83
C GLY A 1 -2.83 -3.77 -18.47
N ARG A 2 -4.10 -3.46 -18.43
CA ARG A 2 -4.79 -2.98 -17.22
C ARG A 2 -5.32 -4.09 -16.30
N VAL A 3 -4.98 -5.34 -16.57
CA VAL A 3 -5.35 -6.45 -15.68
C VAL A 3 -4.46 -6.38 -14.43
N LYS A 4 -5.05 -5.98 -13.32
CA LYS A 4 -4.38 -5.76 -12.03
C LYS A 4 -4.94 -6.69 -10.98
N THR A 5 -4.15 -6.95 -9.92
CA THR A 5 -4.69 -7.71 -8.81
C THR A 5 -5.51 -6.81 -7.89
N LEU A 6 -6.78 -7.16 -7.74
CA LEU A 6 -7.68 -6.72 -6.67
C LEU A 6 -8.31 -7.98 -6.04
N HIS A 7 -7.54 -9.05 -6.02
CA HIS A 7 -8.05 -10.38 -5.67
C HIS A 7 -8.48 -10.43 -4.20
N PRO A 8 -9.67 -10.97 -3.89
CA PRO A 8 -10.21 -11.03 -2.52
C PRO A 8 -9.29 -11.73 -1.52
N LYS A 9 -8.56 -12.77 -1.93
CA LYS A 9 -7.60 -13.47 -1.05
C LYS A 9 -6.43 -12.56 -0.63
N ILE A 10 -5.96 -11.70 -1.51
CA ILE A 10 -4.89 -10.74 -1.20
C ILE A 10 -5.44 -9.66 -0.25
N PHE A 11 -6.53 -8.99 -0.63
CA PHE A 11 -7.11 -7.94 0.20
C PHE A 11 -7.68 -8.46 1.51
N GLY A 12 -8.31 -9.62 1.50
CA GLY A 12 -8.79 -10.30 2.70
C GLY A 12 -7.64 -10.64 3.66
N GLY A 13 -6.52 -11.15 3.14
CA GLY A 13 -5.33 -11.46 3.93
C GLY A 13 -4.67 -10.23 4.56
N ILE A 14 -4.80 -9.04 3.93
CA ILE A 14 -4.30 -7.77 4.46
C ILE A 14 -5.30 -7.18 5.47
N LEU A 15 -6.60 -7.22 5.18
CA LEU A 15 -7.63 -6.49 5.95
C LEU A 15 -8.19 -7.27 7.14
N ALA A 16 -8.07 -8.59 7.16
CA ALA A 16 -8.63 -9.41 8.23
C ALA A 16 -7.97 -9.08 9.58
N ARG A 17 -8.82 -8.83 10.58
CA ARG A 17 -8.39 -8.57 11.95
C ARG A 17 -8.07 -9.89 12.64
N ARG A 18 -6.86 -10.02 13.18
CA ARG A 18 -6.37 -11.29 13.74
C ARG A 18 -6.96 -11.61 15.11
N ASP A 19 -7.50 -10.61 15.80
CA ASP A 19 -8.21 -10.73 17.06
C ASP A 19 -9.73 -10.89 16.91
N ASN A 20 -10.25 -10.92 15.67
CA ASN A 20 -11.69 -11.03 15.40
C ASN A 20 -12.06 -12.44 14.91
N THR A 21 -12.88 -13.13 15.69
CA THR A 21 -13.28 -14.54 15.41
C THR A 21 -13.98 -14.68 14.06
N GLY A 22 -14.91 -13.77 13.72
CA GLY A 22 -15.63 -13.82 12.44
C GLY A 22 -14.72 -13.65 11.24
N ASP A 23 -13.72 -12.74 11.32
CA ASP A 23 -12.73 -12.57 10.27
C ASP A 23 -11.87 -13.84 10.11
N GLN A 24 -11.47 -14.48 11.22
CA GLN A 24 -10.69 -15.72 11.20
C GLN A 24 -11.49 -16.90 10.62
N GLU A 25 -12.77 -17.01 10.94
CA GLU A 25 -13.65 -18.02 10.36
C GLU A 25 -13.78 -17.86 8.83
N GLN A 26 -13.97 -16.62 8.35
CA GLN A 26 -14.03 -16.32 6.92
C GLN A 26 -12.69 -16.59 6.22
N MET A 27 -11.55 -16.24 6.83
CA MET A 27 -10.25 -16.57 6.27
C MET A 27 -10.08 -18.08 6.07
N LYS A 28 -10.54 -18.88 7.03
CA LYS A 28 -10.50 -20.34 6.94
C LYS A 28 -11.48 -20.86 5.89
N GLU A 29 -12.72 -20.35 5.88
CA GLU A 29 -13.77 -20.76 4.93
C GLU A 29 -13.35 -20.53 3.48
N TYR A 30 -12.74 -19.35 3.20
CA TYR A 30 -12.35 -18.96 1.84
C TYR A 30 -10.88 -19.24 1.51
N ASP A 31 -10.18 -19.96 2.38
CA ASP A 31 -8.74 -20.26 2.19
C ASP A 31 -7.92 -19.01 1.91
N ILE A 32 -8.03 -18.02 2.82
CA ILE A 32 -7.33 -16.74 2.71
C ILE A 32 -6.08 -16.77 3.60
N PRO A 33 -4.87 -16.65 3.05
CA PRO A 33 -3.66 -16.58 3.85
C PRO A 33 -3.52 -15.21 4.52
N ALA A 34 -3.01 -15.18 5.76
CA ALA A 34 -2.66 -13.93 6.40
C ALA A 34 -1.42 -13.29 5.75
N ILE A 35 -1.45 -11.98 5.54
CA ILE A 35 -0.34 -11.21 4.98
C ILE A 35 0.20 -10.28 6.07
N ASP A 36 1.48 -10.45 6.40
CA ASP A 36 2.15 -9.71 7.48
C ASP A 36 2.81 -8.43 7.02
N LEU A 37 3.30 -8.42 5.79
CA LEU A 37 4.10 -7.34 5.21
C LEU A 37 3.66 -7.06 3.79
N VAL A 38 3.42 -5.79 3.51
CA VAL A 38 3.09 -5.27 2.18
C VAL A 38 4.10 -4.21 1.80
N ILE A 39 4.79 -4.39 0.70
CA ILE A 39 5.76 -3.43 0.14
C ILE A 39 5.26 -3.01 -1.23
N VAL A 40 5.05 -1.72 -1.43
CA VAL A 40 4.51 -1.17 -2.67
C VAL A 40 5.28 0.07 -3.09
N ASP A 41 5.67 0.11 -4.35
CA ASP A 41 6.07 1.33 -5.03
C ASP A 41 5.03 1.70 -6.06
N LEU A 42 4.52 2.92 -6.00
CA LEU A 42 3.55 3.43 -6.95
C LEU A 42 4.19 3.71 -8.32
N TYR A 43 3.40 3.66 -9.37
CA TYR A 43 3.84 4.16 -10.67
C TYR A 43 4.26 5.63 -10.58
N PRO A 44 5.32 6.04 -11.30
CA PRO A 44 5.93 7.37 -11.18
C PRO A 44 5.12 8.44 -11.92
N PHE A 45 3.92 8.76 -11.43
CA PHE A 45 2.98 9.69 -12.07
C PHE A 45 3.60 11.07 -12.27
N GLU A 46 4.12 11.69 -11.22
CA GLU A 46 4.68 13.06 -11.28
C GLU A 46 5.90 13.14 -12.19
N GLN A 47 6.78 12.12 -12.15
CA GLN A 47 7.95 12.06 -13.04
C GLN A 47 7.51 11.95 -14.51
N THR A 48 6.46 11.19 -14.79
CA THR A 48 5.92 11.03 -16.14
C THR A 48 5.31 12.34 -16.62
N VAL A 49 4.57 13.06 -15.77
CA VAL A 49 4.09 14.42 -16.08
C VAL A 49 5.24 15.37 -16.37
N ALA A 50 6.27 15.38 -15.52
CA ALA A 50 7.43 16.27 -15.65
C ALA A 50 8.27 15.98 -16.91
N SER A 51 8.23 14.75 -17.43
CA SER A 51 8.94 14.38 -18.67
C SER A 51 8.29 14.91 -19.94
N GLY A 52 7.10 15.52 -19.85
CA GLY A 52 6.35 15.96 -21.03
C GLY A 52 5.73 14.81 -21.83
N ALA A 53 5.48 13.68 -21.21
CA ALA A 53 4.86 12.52 -21.83
C ALA A 53 3.44 12.84 -22.36
N SER A 54 2.95 12.00 -23.28
CA SER A 54 1.58 12.14 -23.79
C SER A 54 0.54 11.99 -22.68
N GLU A 55 -0.63 12.59 -22.86
CA GLU A 55 -1.76 12.45 -21.94
C GLU A 55 -2.08 10.97 -21.67
N GLN A 56 -2.07 10.14 -22.72
CA GLN A 56 -2.32 8.72 -22.57
C GLN A 56 -1.27 8.02 -21.70
N ASP A 57 0.02 8.33 -21.87
CA ASP A 57 1.09 7.75 -21.08
C ASP A 57 1.01 8.18 -19.60
N ILE A 58 0.62 9.43 -19.36
CA ILE A 58 0.39 9.96 -18.01
C ILE A 58 -0.78 9.23 -17.35
N ILE A 59 -1.90 9.05 -18.05
CA ILE A 59 -3.07 8.32 -17.52
C ILE A 59 -2.71 6.87 -17.18
N GLU A 60 -1.87 6.20 -17.98
CA GLU A 60 -1.43 4.84 -17.69
C GLU A 60 -0.54 4.74 -16.41
N LYS A 61 -0.06 5.87 -15.88
CA LYS A 61 0.68 5.93 -14.61
C LYS A 61 -0.20 6.24 -13.41
N ILE A 62 -1.51 6.32 -13.57
CA ILE A 62 -2.43 6.36 -12.42
C ILE A 62 -2.53 4.96 -11.84
N ASP A 63 -1.92 4.77 -10.68
CA ASP A 63 -1.89 3.47 -10.02
C ASP A 63 -3.24 3.17 -9.37
N ILE A 64 -3.77 1.98 -9.63
CA ILE A 64 -5.04 1.50 -9.04
C ILE A 64 -4.78 0.46 -7.96
N GLY A 65 -4.03 -0.59 -8.30
CA GLY A 65 -3.80 -1.72 -7.39
C GLY A 65 -2.87 -1.37 -6.26
N GLY A 66 -1.74 -0.73 -6.57
CA GLY A 66 -0.73 -0.35 -5.57
C GLY A 66 -1.26 0.61 -4.52
N ILE A 67 -1.98 1.67 -4.95
CA ILE A 67 -2.59 2.62 -4.02
C ILE A 67 -3.63 1.95 -3.12
N SER A 68 -4.39 1.00 -3.66
CA SER A 68 -5.38 0.23 -2.90
C SER A 68 -4.71 -0.66 -1.84
N LEU A 69 -3.59 -1.32 -2.19
CA LEU A 69 -2.79 -2.13 -1.25
C LEU A 69 -2.18 -1.28 -0.13
N ILE A 70 -1.66 -0.09 -0.47
CA ILE A 70 -1.13 0.85 0.51
C ILE A 70 -2.20 1.23 1.54
N ARG A 71 -3.39 1.61 1.08
CA ARG A 71 -4.50 1.99 1.96
C ARG A 71 -5.00 0.82 2.81
N ALA A 72 -5.08 -0.38 2.24
CA ALA A 72 -5.51 -1.59 2.97
C ALA A 72 -4.53 -1.94 4.10
N GLY A 73 -3.23 -1.98 3.81
CA GLY A 73 -2.19 -2.24 4.81
C GLY A 73 -2.17 -1.19 5.93
N ALA A 74 -2.26 0.10 5.56
CA ALA A 74 -2.31 1.19 6.52
C ALA A 74 -3.55 1.14 7.43
N LYS A 75 -4.72 0.81 6.87
CA LYS A 75 -5.95 0.63 7.65
C LYS A 75 -5.81 -0.46 8.71
N ASN A 76 -5.16 -1.56 8.37
CA ASN A 76 -4.95 -2.70 9.29
C ASN A 76 -3.57 -2.69 9.95
N PHE A 77 -3.05 -1.52 10.29
CA PHE A 77 -1.73 -1.36 10.92
C PHE A 77 -1.57 -2.15 12.24
N LYS A 78 -2.65 -2.55 12.88
CA LYS A 78 -2.59 -3.40 14.08
C LYS A 78 -1.92 -4.75 13.79
N ASP A 79 -2.13 -5.28 12.60
CA ASP A 79 -1.70 -6.63 12.22
C ASP A 79 -0.69 -6.64 11.07
N VAL A 80 -0.59 -5.57 10.28
CA VAL A 80 0.16 -5.52 9.01
C VAL A 80 1.17 -4.39 9.00
N VAL A 81 2.36 -4.69 8.47
CA VAL A 81 3.37 -3.67 8.13
C VAL A 81 3.15 -3.26 6.68
N ILE A 82 2.96 -1.97 6.44
CA ILE A 82 2.90 -1.39 5.10
C ILE A 82 4.13 -0.52 4.83
N VAL A 83 4.86 -0.83 3.77
CA VAL A 83 6.00 -0.03 3.31
C VAL A 83 5.59 0.64 2.00
N PRO A 84 5.26 1.94 2.02
CA PRO A 84 4.51 2.57 0.93
C PRO A 84 5.39 3.16 -0.18
N SER A 85 6.71 3.14 -0.01
CA SER A 85 7.64 3.66 -1.01
C SER A 85 9.07 3.16 -0.77
N LYS A 86 9.92 3.34 -1.77
CA LYS A 86 11.37 3.05 -1.66
C LYS A 86 12.06 3.88 -0.58
N ALA A 87 11.56 5.07 -0.29
CA ALA A 87 12.12 5.92 0.74
C ALA A 87 12.09 5.26 2.13
N GLU A 88 11.16 4.34 2.35
CA GLU A 88 10.97 3.63 3.61
C GLU A 88 11.81 2.35 3.75
N TYR A 89 12.49 1.90 2.68
CA TYR A 89 13.27 0.66 2.71
C TYR A 89 14.39 0.68 3.76
N PRO A 90 15.16 1.76 3.94
CA PRO A 90 16.18 1.81 4.97
C PRO A 90 15.61 1.67 6.38
N LEU A 91 14.43 2.24 6.62
CA LEU A 91 13.73 2.15 7.91
C LEU A 91 13.27 0.73 8.19
N LEU A 92 12.65 0.07 7.21
CA LEU A 92 12.28 -1.34 7.34
C LEU A 92 13.50 -2.21 7.63
N LEU A 93 14.58 -2.01 6.88
CA LEU A 93 15.81 -2.78 7.04
C LEU A 93 16.43 -2.59 8.43
N ASP A 94 16.43 -1.37 8.95
CA ASP A 94 16.92 -1.07 10.31
C ASP A 94 16.09 -1.81 11.39
N ILE A 95 14.76 -1.81 11.25
CA ILE A 95 13.87 -2.54 12.16
C ILE A 95 14.14 -4.04 12.09
N LEU A 96 14.24 -4.62 10.90
CA LEU A 96 14.53 -6.04 10.70
C LEU A 96 15.88 -6.45 11.29
N ASN A 97 16.90 -5.60 11.14
CA ASN A 97 18.23 -5.85 11.71
C ASN A 97 18.23 -5.79 13.24
N LYS A 98 17.45 -4.90 13.83
CA LYS A 98 17.39 -4.71 15.29
C LYS A 98 16.44 -5.68 16.00
N LYS A 99 15.32 -6.01 15.39
CA LYS A 99 14.21 -6.75 16.01
C LYS A 99 13.95 -8.11 15.38
N GLY A 100 14.66 -8.49 14.29
CA GLY A 100 14.34 -9.65 13.47
C GLY A 100 13.03 -9.44 12.71
N ALA A 101 12.34 -10.53 12.38
CA ALA A 101 11.06 -10.49 11.67
C ALA A 101 9.89 -10.10 12.60
N LYS A 102 10.08 -9.04 13.38
CA LYS A 102 9.09 -8.52 14.34
C LYS A 102 9.01 -7.02 14.28
N THR A 103 7.80 -6.51 14.44
CA THR A 103 7.51 -5.08 14.61
C THR A 103 6.63 -4.90 15.85
N ASP A 104 6.78 -3.77 16.51
CA ASP A 104 5.79 -3.36 17.51
C ASP A 104 4.69 -2.47 16.89
N ILE A 105 3.71 -2.13 17.70
CA ILE A 105 2.57 -1.35 17.24
C ILE A 105 2.97 0.07 16.78
N GLU A 106 3.99 0.65 17.41
CA GLU A 106 4.45 1.99 17.08
C GLU A 106 5.18 2.00 15.74
N ASP A 107 5.97 0.96 15.43
CA ASP A 107 6.57 0.79 14.10
C ASP A 107 5.48 0.76 13.02
N ARG A 108 4.44 -0.07 13.22
CA ARG A 108 3.37 -0.23 12.23
C ARG A 108 2.51 1.01 12.07
N LYS A 109 2.26 1.73 13.15
CA LYS A 109 1.52 2.98 13.16
C LYS A 109 2.26 4.09 12.41
N MET A 110 3.59 4.16 12.59
CA MET A 110 4.45 5.07 11.85
C MET A 110 4.41 4.79 10.35
N PHE A 111 4.57 3.53 9.94
CA PHE A 111 4.43 3.17 8.53
C PHE A 111 3.04 3.47 7.96
N ALA A 112 1.98 3.32 8.75
CA ALA A 112 0.62 3.68 8.33
C ALA A 112 0.46 5.19 8.12
N GLU A 113 1.08 6.01 8.96
CA GLU A 113 1.15 7.48 8.77
C GLU A 113 1.83 7.81 7.45
N HIS A 114 3.03 7.26 7.21
CA HIS A 114 3.76 7.46 5.97
C HIS A 114 2.93 7.00 4.75
N ALA A 115 2.24 5.87 4.88
CA ALA A 115 1.39 5.33 3.81
C ALA A 115 0.25 6.29 3.43
N PHE A 116 -0.42 6.89 4.39
CA PHE A 116 -1.45 7.88 4.11
C PHE A 116 -0.87 9.19 3.59
N GLY A 117 0.33 9.57 4.00
CA GLY A 117 1.08 10.68 3.41
C GLY A 117 1.37 10.46 1.93
N VAL A 118 1.88 9.27 1.57
CA VAL A 118 2.13 8.86 0.16
C VAL A 118 0.82 8.87 -0.64
N SER A 119 -0.24 8.27 -0.11
CA SER A 119 -1.55 8.21 -0.78
C SER A 119 -2.14 9.61 -1.02
N SER A 120 -2.10 10.47 -0.02
CA SER A 120 -2.60 11.85 -0.11
C SER A 120 -1.83 12.67 -1.13
N HIS A 121 -0.50 12.60 -1.10
CA HIS A 121 0.37 13.29 -2.05
C HIS A 121 0.11 12.83 -3.50
N TYR A 122 0.01 11.53 -3.69
CA TYR A 122 -0.24 10.91 -5.00
C TYR A 122 -1.56 11.38 -5.60
N ASP A 123 -2.65 11.28 -4.85
CA ASP A 123 -3.97 11.72 -5.29
C ASP A 123 -4.01 13.25 -5.55
N THR A 124 -3.30 14.02 -4.73
CA THR A 124 -3.19 15.49 -4.93
C THR A 124 -2.47 15.81 -6.23
N ALA A 125 -1.39 15.10 -6.56
CA ALA A 125 -0.69 15.28 -7.82
C ALA A 125 -1.57 14.98 -9.03
N ILE A 126 -2.34 13.89 -8.97
CA ILE A 126 -3.30 13.51 -10.02
C ILE A 126 -4.40 14.57 -10.15
N HIS A 127 -5.00 14.97 -9.04
CA HIS A 127 -6.03 16.01 -9.01
C HIS A 127 -5.54 17.31 -9.65
N ASN A 128 -4.35 17.76 -9.27
CA ASN A 128 -3.76 18.98 -9.80
C ASN A 128 -3.48 18.90 -11.30
N TRP A 129 -3.09 17.73 -11.79
CA TRP A 129 -2.88 17.51 -13.22
C TRP A 129 -4.19 17.66 -14.02
N PHE A 130 -5.28 17.05 -13.55
CA PHE A 130 -6.60 17.19 -14.17
C PHE A 130 -7.18 18.60 -14.04
N ALA A 131 -6.84 19.33 -12.98
CA ALA A 131 -7.32 20.69 -12.75
C ALA A 131 -6.63 21.76 -13.64
N LYS A 132 -5.47 21.44 -14.22
CA LYS A 132 -4.79 22.34 -15.17
C LYS A 132 -5.58 22.34 -16.47
N LYS A 133 -6.23 23.47 -16.77
CA LYS A 133 -6.89 23.72 -18.06
C LYS A 133 -5.90 24.29 -19.06
#